data_7ef6217acce09bea09022516470542cb
#
_entry.id   7ef6217acce09bea09022516470542cb
#
_cell.length_a   1.000
_cell.length_b   1.000
_cell.length_c   1.000
_cell.angle_alpha   90.00
_cell.angle_beta   90.00
_cell.angle_gamma   90.00
#
_symmetry.space_group_name_H-M   'P 1'
#
loop_
_entity.id
_entity.type
_entity.pdbx_description
1 polymer ?
#
loop_
_entity_poly.entity_id
_entity_poly.type
_entity_poly.pdbx_seq_one_letter_code
_entity_poly.pdbx_strand_id
1 'polypeptide(L)'
;MPQTFKRTALLIDADNVSTDVVAQVLERLRAGAHVLQHRRAYGSVQKAGEFAEFCRDHAIRFLPSTFAGPNATDIALAIDAVELVLRQPLDEVVLVSSDMDYSPLIVRLRELGARVTGYGQAGKSGRDIERDYERVYDCFEVIGPSRARPPARAGGRPARPQRPSATPAPVSAPM
;
A
#
# COMPACT_ATOMS: atom_id res chain seq x y z
N MET A 1 24.04 -12.48 -13.81
CA MET A 1 24.35 -11.39 -12.87
C MET A 1 23.47 -11.58 -11.63
N PRO A 2 24.01 -11.53 -10.43
CA PRO A 2 23.20 -11.57 -9.23
C PRO A 2 22.29 -10.34 -9.21
N GLN A 3 21.02 -10.56 -8.97
CA GLN A 3 20.04 -9.46 -8.86
C GLN A 3 20.33 -8.68 -7.58
N THR A 4 20.77 -7.44 -7.71
CA THR A 4 21.02 -6.57 -6.56
C THR A 4 19.70 -6.03 -6.04
N PHE A 5 19.31 -6.46 -4.85
CA PHE A 5 18.11 -5.96 -4.19
C PHE A 5 18.36 -4.59 -3.55
N LYS A 6 17.42 -3.68 -3.75
CA LYS A 6 17.45 -2.34 -3.13
C LYS A 6 16.83 -2.38 -1.75
N ARG A 7 17.54 -1.88 -0.76
CA ARG A 7 17.01 -1.69 0.60
C ARG A 7 16.10 -0.47 0.59
N THR A 8 14.82 -0.69 0.77
CA THR A 8 13.79 0.31 0.52
C THR A 8 12.97 0.59 1.78
N ALA A 9 12.73 1.86 2.05
CA ALA A 9 11.71 2.31 2.99
C ALA A 9 10.46 2.74 2.23
N LEU A 10 9.31 2.16 2.57
CA LEU A 10 7.99 2.55 2.07
C LEU A 10 7.30 3.42 3.12
N LEU A 11 7.04 4.67 2.77
CA LEU A 11 6.39 5.67 3.61
C LEU A 11 5.09 6.13 2.94
N ILE A 12 3.99 6.00 3.66
CA ILE A 12 2.64 6.19 3.14
C ILE A 12 1.96 7.34 3.89
N ASP A 13 1.56 8.36 3.16
CA ASP A 13 0.72 9.44 3.65
C ASP A 13 -0.76 9.01 3.56
N ALA A 14 -1.26 8.39 4.62
CA ALA A 14 -2.60 7.81 4.64
C ALA A 14 -3.73 8.85 4.63
N ASP A 15 -3.45 10.11 4.96
CA ASP A 15 -4.43 11.19 4.85
C ASP A 15 -4.71 11.58 3.38
N ASN A 16 -3.76 11.33 2.47
CA ASN A 16 -3.82 11.75 1.07
C ASN A 16 -3.95 10.62 0.04
N VAL A 17 -3.89 9.36 0.46
CA VAL A 17 -4.01 8.22 -0.45
C VAL A 17 -4.95 7.15 0.08
N SER A 18 -5.50 6.33 -0.81
CA SER A 18 -6.35 5.20 -0.47
C SER A 18 -5.55 3.89 -0.33
N THR A 19 -6.14 2.91 0.36
CA THR A 19 -5.57 1.56 0.46
C THR A 19 -5.43 0.88 -0.90
N ASP A 20 -6.34 1.17 -1.86
CA ASP A 20 -6.25 0.66 -3.23
C ASP A 20 -4.97 1.12 -3.94
N VAL A 21 -4.63 2.40 -3.81
CA VAL A 21 -3.38 2.95 -4.35
C VAL A 21 -2.17 2.26 -3.71
N VAL A 22 -2.18 2.12 -2.38
CA VAL A 22 -1.07 1.46 -1.67
C VAL A 22 -0.92 0.00 -2.08
N ALA A 23 -2.02 -0.72 -2.28
CA ALA A 23 -2.00 -2.11 -2.76
C ALA A 23 -1.32 -2.21 -4.13
N GLN A 24 -1.66 -1.33 -5.06
CA GLN A 24 -1.03 -1.29 -6.37
C GLN A 24 0.46 -0.93 -6.31
N VAL A 25 0.86 -0.02 -5.42
CA VAL A 25 2.28 0.30 -5.17
C VAL A 25 3.02 -0.93 -4.63
N LEU A 26 2.46 -1.65 -3.66
CA LEU A 26 3.06 -2.87 -3.13
C LEU A 26 3.26 -3.95 -4.20
N GLU A 27 2.32 -4.10 -5.13
CA GLU A 27 2.46 -5.03 -6.26
C GLU A 27 3.64 -4.64 -7.17
N ARG A 28 3.79 -3.34 -7.49
CA ARG A 28 4.92 -2.83 -8.28
C ARG A 28 6.26 -3.09 -7.59
N LEU A 29 6.33 -2.83 -6.28
CA LEU A 29 7.55 -3.04 -5.50
C LEU A 29 7.91 -4.52 -5.37
N ARG A 30 6.91 -5.41 -5.31
CA ARG A 30 7.15 -6.88 -5.33
C ARG A 30 7.65 -7.38 -6.67
N ALA A 31 7.17 -6.78 -7.78
CA ALA A 31 7.65 -7.12 -9.12
C ALA A 31 9.07 -6.59 -9.39
N GLY A 32 9.51 -5.58 -8.65
CA GLY A 32 10.86 -5.03 -8.68
C GLY A 32 11.81 -5.73 -7.70
N ALA A 33 13.09 -5.36 -7.79
CA ALA A 33 14.13 -5.90 -6.90
C ALA A 33 14.21 -5.08 -5.60
N HIS A 34 13.12 -5.05 -4.81
CA HIS A 34 13.05 -4.30 -3.55
C HIS A 34 13.00 -5.22 -2.32
N VAL A 35 13.78 -4.88 -1.31
CA VAL A 35 13.61 -5.39 0.05
C VAL A 35 13.03 -4.28 0.90
N LEU A 36 11.74 -4.38 1.23
CA LEU A 36 11.04 -3.39 2.04
C LEU A 36 11.41 -3.58 3.52
N GLN A 37 12.48 -2.92 3.96
CA GLN A 37 12.94 -2.96 5.35
C GLN A 37 12.00 -2.20 6.29
N HIS A 38 11.44 -1.11 5.81
CA HIS A 38 10.49 -0.29 6.54
C HIS A 38 9.22 -0.14 5.73
N ARG A 39 8.08 -0.37 6.39
CA ARG A 39 6.74 -0.18 5.86
C ARG A 39 5.96 0.62 6.89
N ARG A 40 5.81 1.92 6.65
CA ARG A 40 5.18 2.84 7.61
C ARG A 40 4.10 3.65 6.93
N ALA A 41 2.97 3.81 7.63
CA ALA A 41 1.89 4.70 7.24
C ALA A 41 1.70 5.77 8.32
N TYR A 42 1.40 6.96 7.91
CA TYR A 42 1.21 8.14 8.75
C TYR A 42 -0.15 8.75 8.45
N GLY A 43 -0.87 9.18 9.45
CA GLY A 43 -2.17 9.78 9.26
C GLY A 43 -2.88 10.11 10.55
N SER A 44 -4.10 10.62 10.44
CA SER A 44 -4.96 10.88 11.59
C SER A 44 -5.37 9.58 12.31
N VAL A 45 -5.85 9.70 13.53
CA VAL A 45 -6.40 8.58 14.30
C VAL A 45 -7.56 7.92 13.56
N GLN A 46 -8.39 8.69 12.87
CA GLN A 46 -9.46 8.17 12.03
C GLN A 46 -8.90 7.30 10.89
N LYS A 47 -7.86 7.75 10.21
CA LYS A 47 -7.20 6.98 9.15
C LYS A 47 -6.53 5.71 9.67
N ALA A 48 -6.02 5.72 10.89
CA ALA A 48 -5.52 4.52 11.53
C ALA A 48 -6.58 3.41 11.60
N GLY A 49 -7.84 3.77 11.93
CA GLY A 49 -8.97 2.84 11.91
C GLY A 49 -9.30 2.32 10.50
N GLU A 50 -9.36 3.22 9.52
CA GLU A 50 -9.65 2.86 8.12
C GLU A 50 -8.58 1.94 7.51
N PHE A 51 -7.32 2.13 7.87
CA PHE A 51 -6.17 1.36 7.37
C PHE A 51 -5.84 0.11 8.20
N ALA A 52 -6.51 -0.11 9.35
CA ALA A 52 -6.09 -1.11 10.34
C ALA A 52 -5.97 -2.53 9.77
N GLU A 53 -6.98 -2.99 9.04
CA GLU A 53 -6.98 -4.32 8.41
C GLU A 53 -5.91 -4.41 7.33
N PHE A 54 -5.85 -3.42 6.45
CA PHE A 54 -4.87 -3.36 5.38
C PHE A 54 -3.43 -3.35 5.90
N CYS A 55 -3.15 -2.56 6.93
CA CYS A 55 -1.83 -2.50 7.56
C CYS A 55 -1.42 -3.83 8.19
N ARG A 56 -2.36 -4.53 8.84
CA ARG A 56 -2.12 -5.87 9.39
C ARG A 56 -1.77 -6.88 8.30
N ASP A 57 -2.55 -6.90 7.22
CA ASP A 57 -2.39 -7.88 6.13
C ASP A 57 -1.09 -7.69 5.35
N HIS A 58 -0.57 -6.47 5.31
CA HIS A 58 0.66 -6.12 4.58
C HIS A 58 1.87 -5.83 5.47
N ALA A 59 1.77 -6.09 6.78
CA ALA A 59 2.81 -5.81 7.77
C ALA A 59 3.32 -4.35 7.71
N ILE A 60 2.38 -3.40 7.65
CA ILE A 60 2.64 -1.97 7.67
C ILE A 60 2.42 -1.45 9.09
N ARG A 61 3.42 -0.75 9.63
CA ARG A 61 3.28 -0.05 10.90
C ARG A 61 2.59 1.29 10.68
N PHE A 62 1.43 1.47 11.30
CA PHE A 62 0.73 2.77 11.29
C PHE A 62 1.18 3.63 12.47
N LEU A 63 1.54 4.88 12.18
CA LEU A 63 1.92 5.90 13.17
C LEU A 63 0.85 7.01 13.15
N PRO A 64 -0.14 6.96 14.04
CA PRO A 64 -1.18 7.96 14.06
C PRO A 64 -0.66 9.27 14.66
N SER A 65 -1.02 10.40 14.04
CA SER A 65 -0.80 11.71 14.63
C SER A 65 -1.89 12.01 15.67
N THR A 66 -1.48 12.18 16.91
CA THR A 66 -2.37 12.56 18.01
C THR A 66 -2.36 14.08 18.27
N PHE A 67 -1.45 14.81 17.62
CA PHE A 67 -1.36 16.26 17.72
C PHE A 67 -2.34 16.93 16.77
N ALA A 68 -3.00 17.96 17.24
CA ALA A 68 -3.85 18.82 16.42
C ALA A 68 -2.98 19.75 15.57
N GLY A 69 -3.31 19.86 14.28
CA GLY A 69 -2.64 20.78 13.38
C GLY A 69 -2.68 20.26 11.94
N PRO A 70 -2.73 21.18 10.95
CA PRO A 70 -2.94 20.79 9.54
C PRO A 70 -1.78 19.98 8.95
N ASN A 71 -0.56 20.11 9.49
CA ASN A 71 0.64 19.48 8.94
C ASN A 71 1.29 18.48 9.91
N ALA A 72 0.59 18.05 10.96
CA ALA A 72 1.17 17.16 11.97
C ALA A 72 1.62 15.81 11.39
N THR A 73 0.84 15.26 10.47
CA THR A 73 1.16 14.02 9.75
C THR A 73 2.40 14.19 8.87
N ASP A 74 2.46 15.30 8.11
CA ASP A 74 3.55 15.57 7.16
C ASP A 74 4.87 15.79 7.88
N ILE A 75 4.85 16.52 9.00
CA ILE A 75 6.03 16.73 9.84
C ILE A 75 6.51 15.42 10.44
N ALA A 76 5.63 14.58 10.96
CA ALA A 76 5.99 13.29 11.54
C ALA A 76 6.63 12.36 10.49
N LEU A 77 6.03 12.28 9.30
CA LEU A 77 6.58 11.52 8.18
C LEU A 77 7.95 12.05 7.75
N ALA A 78 8.11 13.38 7.65
CA ALA A 78 9.35 14.00 7.22
C ALA A 78 10.49 13.74 8.23
N ILE A 79 10.24 13.87 9.52
CA ILE A 79 11.22 13.59 10.58
C ILE A 79 11.67 12.13 10.49
N ASP A 80 10.73 11.21 10.41
CA ASP A 80 11.00 9.77 10.34
C ASP A 80 11.80 9.40 9.08
N ALA A 81 11.45 9.98 7.93
CA ALA A 81 12.14 9.72 6.67
C ALA A 81 13.62 10.10 6.73
N VAL A 82 13.91 11.30 7.26
CA VAL A 82 15.31 11.77 7.41
C VAL A 82 16.05 10.91 8.42
N GLU A 83 15.44 10.59 9.56
CA GLU A 83 16.05 9.74 10.57
C GLU A 83 16.39 8.34 10.04
N LEU A 84 15.49 7.73 9.26
CA LEU A 84 15.71 6.43 8.65
C LEU A 84 16.92 6.43 7.72
N VAL A 85 17.01 7.42 6.83
CA VAL A 85 18.12 7.51 5.87
C VAL A 85 19.46 7.78 6.59
N LEU A 86 19.44 8.57 7.66
CA LEU A 86 20.67 8.84 8.44
C LEU A 86 21.16 7.64 9.25
N ARG A 87 20.23 6.84 9.78
CA ARG A 87 20.57 5.73 10.68
C ARG A 87 20.80 4.40 9.98
N GLN A 88 20.26 4.23 8.79
CA GLN A 88 20.27 2.95 8.09
C GLN A 88 20.72 3.11 6.63
N PRO A 89 21.43 2.11 6.11
CA PRO A 89 21.88 2.14 4.72
C PRO A 89 20.70 1.82 3.79
N LEU A 90 19.87 2.79 3.51
CA LEU A 90 18.77 2.70 2.54
C LEU A 90 19.23 3.13 1.16
N ASP A 91 18.87 2.35 0.15
CA ASP A 91 19.16 2.65 -1.26
C ASP A 91 18.05 3.50 -1.87
N GLU A 92 16.81 3.31 -1.38
CA GLU A 92 15.63 3.99 -1.93
C GLU A 92 14.58 4.28 -0.85
N VAL A 93 13.98 5.46 -0.94
CA VAL A 93 12.77 5.83 -0.20
C VAL A 93 11.62 5.93 -1.19
N VAL A 94 10.57 5.17 -0.95
CA VAL A 94 9.32 5.24 -1.71
C VAL A 94 8.30 6.02 -0.90
N LEU A 95 7.87 7.16 -1.41
CA LEU A 95 6.86 8.03 -0.80
C LEU A 95 5.55 7.92 -1.56
N VAL A 96 4.49 7.53 -0.85
CA VAL A 96 3.14 7.43 -1.42
C VAL A 96 2.32 8.60 -0.90
N SER A 97 2.26 9.66 -1.69
CA SER A 97 1.50 10.88 -1.41
C SER A 97 1.29 11.69 -2.68
N SER A 98 0.22 12.47 -2.70
CA SER A 98 -0.06 13.47 -3.74
C SER A 98 0.19 14.90 -3.27
N ASP A 99 0.87 15.09 -2.14
CA ASP A 99 1.12 16.39 -1.55
C ASP A 99 2.48 16.95 -2.00
N MET A 100 2.46 18.18 -2.57
CA MET A 100 3.67 18.89 -3.01
C MET A 100 4.52 19.44 -1.86
N ASP A 101 3.94 19.55 -0.67
CA ASP A 101 4.62 20.09 0.50
C ASP A 101 5.80 19.21 0.95
N TYR A 102 5.88 17.98 0.45
CA TYR A 102 7.04 17.09 0.65
C TYR A 102 8.27 17.45 -0.22
N SER A 103 8.19 18.41 -1.12
CA SER A 103 9.34 18.76 -1.99
C SER A 103 10.63 19.06 -1.22
N PRO A 104 10.62 19.81 -0.10
CA PRO A 104 11.82 20.04 0.70
C PRO A 104 12.40 18.74 1.29
N LEU A 105 11.54 17.82 1.73
CA LEU A 105 11.94 16.51 2.22
C LEU A 105 12.64 15.70 1.13
N ILE A 106 12.05 15.63 -0.06
CA ILE A 106 12.57 14.86 -1.19
C ILE A 106 13.96 15.33 -1.58
N VAL A 107 14.14 16.66 -1.70
CA VAL A 107 15.45 17.26 -1.98
C VAL A 107 16.46 16.85 -0.91
N ARG A 108 16.08 16.91 0.36
CA ARG A 108 16.98 16.54 1.47
C ARG A 108 17.36 15.07 1.46
N LEU A 109 16.42 14.17 1.20
CA LEU A 109 16.71 12.73 1.12
C LEU A 109 17.68 12.40 -0.02
N ARG A 110 17.54 13.08 -1.16
CA ARG A 110 18.46 12.93 -2.30
C ARG A 110 19.87 13.45 -1.98
N GLU A 111 19.98 14.59 -1.28
CA GLU A 111 21.27 15.10 -0.79
C GLU A 111 21.95 14.12 0.17
N LEU A 112 21.18 13.37 0.95
CA LEU A 112 21.67 12.32 1.84
C LEU A 112 22.05 11.02 1.11
N GLY A 113 21.87 10.97 -0.22
CA GLY A 113 22.28 9.86 -1.07
C GLY A 113 21.20 8.79 -1.30
N ALA A 114 20.00 8.97 -0.80
CA ALA A 114 18.89 8.06 -1.09
C ALA A 114 18.22 8.41 -2.43
N ARG A 115 17.87 7.40 -3.22
CA ARG A 115 16.95 7.56 -4.34
C ARG A 115 15.53 7.77 -3.79
N VAL A 116 14.76 8.68 -4.38
CA VAL A 116 13.37 8.93 -3.95
C VAL A 116 12.42 8.71 -5.11
N THR A 117 11.55 7.72 -4.94
CA THR A 117 10.46 7.40 -5.86
C THR A 117 9.12 7.78 -5.24
N GLY A 118 8.30 8.51 -5.98
CA GLY A 118 6.98 8.94 -5.54
C GLY A 118 5.85 8.24 -6.27
N TYR A 119 4.76 7.99 -5.56
CA TYR A 119 3.49 7.53 -6.12
C TYR A 119 2.36 8.43 -5.64
N GLY A 120 1.66 9.05 -6.58
CA GLY A 120 0.49 9.88 -6.33
C GLY A 120 -0.82 9.18 -6.69
N GLN A 121 -1.92 9.65 -6.15
CA GLN A 121 -3.27 9.17 -6.49
C GLN A 121 -3.87 10.03 -7.60
N ALA A 122 -4.36 9.40 -8.65
CA ALA A 122 -5.06 10.09 -9.75
C ALA A 122 -6.26 10.90 -9.24
N GLY A 123 -6.46 12.07 -9.83
CA GLY A 123 -7.56 12.99 -9.48
C GLY A 123 -7.31 13.88 -8.27
N LYS A 124 -6.20 13.71 -7.56
CA LYS A 124 -5.79 14.60 -6.46
C LYS A 124 -4.80 15.68 -6.87
N SER A 125 -4.21 15.55 -8.05
CA SER A 125 -3.24 16.52 -8.60
C SER A 125 -3.68 16.98 -9.98
N GLY A 126 -3.47 18.25 -10.32
CA GLY A 126 -3.65 18.77 -11.68
C GLY A 126 -2.48 18.36 -12.60
N ARG A 127 -2.69 18.40 -13.93
CA ARG A 127 -1.65 18.02 -14.92
C ARG A 127 -0.36 18.82 -14.82
N ASP A 128 -0.41 20.07 -14.37
CA ASP A 128 0.77 20.91 -14.19
C ASP A 128 1.60 20.49 -12.99
N ILE A 129 0.95 19.92 -11.98
CA ILE A 129 1.58 19.42 -10.76
C ILE A 129 2.39 18.15 -11.02
N GLU A 130 1.95 17.29 -11.95
CA GLU A 130 2.72 16.08 -12.32
C GLU A 130 4.11 16.42 -12.87
N ARG A 131 4.24 17.48 -13.67
CA ARG A 131 5.54 17.94 -14.16
C ARG A 131 6.46 18.45 -13.06
N ASP A 132 5.90 19.06 -12.01
CA ASP A 132 6.70 19.56 -10.90
C ASP A 132 7.18 18.41 -10.01
N TYR A 133 6.39 17.33 -9.86
CA TYR A 133 6.82 16.11 -9.19
C TYR A 133 7.98 15.42 -9.91
N GLU A 134 7.93 15.30 -11.24
CA GLU A 134 8.99 14.71 -12.04
C GLU A 134 10.34 15.42 -11.91
N ARG A 135 10.35 16.71 -11.54
CA ARG A 135 11.57 17.47 -11.30
C ARG A 135 12.18 17.22 -9.93
N VAL A 136 11.34 16.92 -8.95
CA VAL A 136 11.77 16.79 -7.55
C VAL A 136 12.14 15.36 -7.22
N TYR A 137 11.33 14.39 -7.66
CA TYR A 137 11.58 12.96 -7.51
C TYR A 137 12.58 12.42 -8.51
N ASP A 138 13.24 11.33 -8.18
CA ASP A 138 14.02 10.54 -9.16
C ASP A 138 13.11 9.78 -10.13
N CYS A 139 11.93 9.39 -9.64
CA CYS A 139 10.85 8.81 -10.42
C CYS A 139 9.51 9.12 -9.75
N PHE A 140 8.51 9.48 -10.54
CA PHE A 140 7.15 9.72 -10.04
C PHE A 140 6.12 9.05 -10.94
N GLU A 141 5.14 8.36 -10.34
CA GLU A 141 4.05 7.70 -11.06
C GLU A 141 2.70 8.02 -10.42
N VAL A 142 1.69 8.30 -11.24
CA VAL A 142 0.31 8.50 -10.79
C VAL A 142 -0.46 7.20 -10.89
N ILE A 143 -1.06 6.77 -9.78
CA ILE A 143 -1.85 5.55 -9.69
C ILE A 143 -3.34 5.87 -9.82
N GLY A 144 -3.98 5.30 -10.83
CA GLY A 144 -5.42 5.36 -11.02
C GLY A 144 -6.16 4.32 -10.15
N PRO A 145 -7.51 4.37 -10.14
CA PRO A 145 -8.30 3.34 -9.48
C PRO A 145 -7.99 1.97 -10.10
N SER A 146 -7.93 0.94 -9.27
CA SER A 146 -7.78 -0.43 -9.78
C SER A 146 -8.99 -0.75 -10.67
N ARG A 147 -8.73 -1.31 -11.84
CA ARG A 147 -9.82 -1.89 -12.64
C ARG A 147 -10.39 -3.03 -11.82
N ALA A 148 -11.65 -2.91 -11.38
CA ALA A 148 -12.36 -3.97 -10.68
C ALA A 148 -12.17 -5.27 -11.48
N ARG A 149 -11.44 -6.23 -10.92
CA ARG A 149 -11.39 -7.57 -11.49
C ARG A 149 -12.84 -8.07 -11.45
N PRO A 150 -13.44 -8.46 -12.58
CA PRO A 150 -14.80 -9.01 -12.53
C PRO A 150 -14.79 -10.14 -11.51
N PRO A 151 -15.84 -10.26 -10.66
CA PRO A 151 -15.90 -11.30 -9.65
C PRO A 151 -15.65 -12.62 -10.34
N ALA A 152 -14.66 -13.39 -9.82
CA ALA A 152 -14.40 -14.72 -10.32
C ALA A 152 -15.74 -15.45 -10.30
N ARG A 153 -16.22 -15.90 -11.47
CA ARG A 153 -17.43 -16.70 -11.56
C ARG A 153 -17.27 -17.80 -10.52
N ALA A 154 -18.14 -17.78 -9.51
CA ALA A 154 -18.22 -18.84 -8.54
C ALA A 154 -18.36 -20.14 -9.34
N GLY A 155 -17.28 -20.91 -9.39
CA GLY A 155 -17.27 -22.22 -10.01
C GLY A 155 -18.34 -23.01 -9.30
N GLY A 156 -19.42 -23.31 -10.02
CA GLY A 156 -20.50 -24.12 -9.51
C GLY A 156 -19.88 -25.41 -8.98
N ARG A 157 -20.05 -25.63 -7.70
CA ARG A 157 -19.69 -26.89 -7.04
C ARG A 157 -20.49 -27.98 -7.77
N PRO A 158 -19.87 -29.00 -8.33
CA PRO A 158 -20.63 -30.08 -8.98
C PRO A 158 -21.57 -30.67 -7.94
N ALA A 159 -22.86 -30.77 -8.29
CA ALA A 159 -23.88 -31.36 -7.44
C ALA A 159 -23.45 -32.81 -7.10
N ARG A 160 -23.40 -33.09 -5.81
CA ARG A 160 -23.15 -34.43 -5.28
C ARG A 160 -24.30 -35.34 -5.76
N PRO A 161 -24.03 -36.47 -6.41
CA PRO A 161 -25.07 -37.39 -6.82
C PRO A 161 -25.86 -37.88 -5.60
N GLN A 162 -27.17 -37.68 -5.62
CA GLN A 162 -28.10 -38.17 -4.59
C GLN A 162 -28.13 -39.70 -4.71
N ARG A 163 -27.83 -40.40 -3.60
CA ARG A 163 -28.04 -41.85 -3.45
C ARG A 163 -29.55 -42.10 -3.54
N PRO A 164 -30.02 -43.10 -4.29
CA PRO A 164 -31.42 -43.49 -4.28
C PRO A 164 -31.84 -44.01 -2.91
N SER A 165 -32.96 -43.49 -2.42
CA SER A 165 -33.59 -43.91 -1.19
C SER A 165 -34.04 -45.36 -1.31
N ALA A 166 -33.56 -46.20 -0.39
CA ALA A 166 -34.02 -47.59 -0.28
C ALA A 166 -35.45 -47.60 0.23
N THR A 167 -36.32 -48.21 -0.53
CA THR A 167 -37.70 -48.54 -0.16
C THR A 167 -37.69 -49.54 0.98
N PRO A 168 -38.44 -49.35 2.08
CA PRO A 168 -38.55 -50.37 3.11
C PRO A 168 -39.45 -51.55 2.65
N ALA A 169 -39.01 -52.78 2.86
CA ALA A 169 -39.74 -53.99 2.61
C ALA A 169 -40.93 -54.15 3.56
N PRO A 170 -42.03 -54.79 3.15
CA PRO A 170 -43.21 -54.97 3.97
C PRO A 170 -42.96 -56.01 5.11
N VAL A 171 -43.39 -55.69 6.31
CA VAL A 171 -43.34 -56.56 7.50
C VAL A 171 -44.52 -57.53 7.41
N SER A 172 -44.22 -58.81 7.32
CA SER A 172 -45.22 -59.85 7.48
C SER A 172 -45.65 -60.00 8.92
N ALA A 173 -46.96 -60.01 9.18
CA ALA A 173 -47.52 -60.28 10.48
C ALA A 173 -47.54 -61.78 10.74
N PRO A 174 -47.28 -62.26 11.99
CA PRO A 174 -47.50 -63.62 12.37
C PRO A 174 -48.98 -63.87 12.79
N MET A 175 -49.46 -65.03 12.47
CA MET A 175 -50.69 -65.59 13.03
C MET A 175 -50.55 -65.86 14.52
#